data_63961b3d4e602627081fbe7de1aa0c55
#
_entry.id   63961b3d4e602627081fbe7de1aa0c55
#
_cell.length_a   1.000
_cell.length_b   1.000
_cell.length_c   1.000
_cell.angle_alpha   90.00
_cell.angle_beta   90.00
_cell.angle_gamma   90.00
#
_symmetry.space_group_name_H-M   'P 1'
#
loop_
_entity.id
_entity.type
_entity.pdbx_description
1 polymer ?
#
loop_
_entity_poly.entity_id
_entity_poly.type
_entity_poly.pdbx_seq_one_letter_code
_entity_poly.pdbx_strand_id
1 'polypeptide(L)'
;MDAFLESVHFRHACKLFDKDKKIPQEVLNAILEVGRLAPSSFGMEPTRMVVFQSEEAKESLQTLCWNQPQISTASAVVVYKVLCQDLNPPSAYLTKLASRKAPKKESLDGLFNVLKEHLKTRGYLGDNIFQWGAMQAYIMATYMVAYVSYIKIDTCYMEGFDKAGIENYLHLDTTKEQVALVVCFGYRAKEQQERFRLGLDEIVEYK
;
A
#
# COMPACT_ATOMS: atom_id res chain seq x y z
N MET A 1 25.57 0.61 -14.61
CA MET A 1 24.15 0.17 -14.47
C MET A 1 23.34 1.39 -14.10
N ASP A 2 22.10 1.53 -14.56
CA ASP A 2 21.22 2.63 -14.14
C ASP A 2 20.98 2.54 -12.62
N ALA A 3 21.10 3.67 -11.90
CA ALA A 3 20.94 3.74 -10.45
C ALA A 3 19.57 3.20 -9.96
N PHE A 4 18.54 3.35 -10.78
CA PHE A 4 17.24 2.76 -10.48
C PHE A 4 17.26 1.23 -10.57
N LEU A 5 17.90 0.66 -11.59
CA LEU A 5 18.03 -0.80 -11.72
C LEU A 5 18.88 -1.39 -10.58
N GLU A 6 19.90 -0.67 -10.12
CA GLU A 6 20.66 -1.04 -8.89
C GLU A 6 19.74 -1.08 -7.66
N SER A 7 18.82 -0.13 -7.53
CA SER A 7 17.85 -0.13 -6.44
C SER A 7 16.88 -1.32 -6.50
N VAL A 8 16.49 -1.75 -7.69
CA VAL A 8 15.69 -2.96 -7.89
C VAL A 8 16.47 -4.21 -7.47
N HIS A 9 17.77 -4.26 -7.75
CA HIS A 9 18.63 -5.35 -7.25
C HIS A 9 18.83 -5.30 -5.73
N PHE A 10 18.91 -4.13 -5.14
CA PHE A 10 18.99 -3.96 -3.68
C PHE A 10 17.74 -4.47 -2.96
N ARG A 11 16.54 -4.25 -3.51
CA ARG A 11 15.26 -4.58 -2.87
C ARG A 11 15.10 -6.09 -2.66
N HIS A 12 14.79 -6.49 -1.45
CA HIS A 12 14.40 -7.86 -1.10
C HIS A 12 13.31 -7.86 -0.02
N ALA A 13 12.80 -9.03 0.36
CA ALA A 13 11.88 -9.18 1.49
C ALA A 13 12.71 -9.34 2.77
N CYS A 14 12.98 -8.22 3.45
CA CYS A 14 13.76 -8.19 4.68
C CYS A 14 12.99 -8.85 5.83
N LYS A 15 13.50 -9.96 6.34
CA LYS A 15 12.84 -10.75 7.39
C LYS A 15 13.28 -10.37 8.81
N LEU A 16 14.35 -9.60 8.94
CA LEU A 16 14.86 -9.13 10.23
C LEU A 16 15.51 -7.77 10.03
N PHE A 17 15.01 -6.77 10.73
CA PHE A 17 15.57 -5.42 10.71
C PHE A 17 16.47 -5.18 11.92
N ASP A 18 17.40 -4.24 11.78
CA ASP A 18 18.24 -3.73 12.84
C ASP A 18 17.42 -2.77 13.73
N LYS A 19 17.15 -3.19 14.95
CA LYS A 19 16.35 -2.42 15.93
C LYS A 19 17.03 -1.11 16.35
N ASP A 20 18.35 -1.06 16.31
CA ASP A 20 19.12 0.10 16.76
C ASP A 20 19.23 1.17 15.67
N LYS A 21 19.01 0.79 14.42
CA LYS A 21 19.04 1.69 13.27
C LYS A 21 17.64 2.11 12.86
N LYS A 22 17.25 3.33 13.22
CA LYS A 22 15.91 3.86 12.92
C LYS A 22 15.92 4.77 11.68
N ILE A 23 14.84 4.76 10.92
CA ILE A 23 14.59 5.72 9.84
C ILE A 23 14.32 7.09 10.49
N PRO A 24 15.07 8.16 10.12
CA PRO A 24 14.78 9.51 10.58
C PRO A 24 13.36 9.94 10.22
N GLN A 25 12.72 10.74 11.08
CA GLN A 25 11.33 11.16 10.87
C GLN A 25 11.13 11.93 9.56
N GLU A 26 12.07 12.77 9.17
CA GLU A 26 12.04 13.50 7.89
C GLU A 26 12.06 12.56 6.68
N VAL A 27 12.86 11.47 6.76
CA VAL A 27 12.92 10.45 5.72
C VAL A 27 11.62 9.66 5.67
N LEU A 28 11.06 9.29 6.84
CA LEU A 28 9.76 8.62 6.89
C LEU A 28 8.66 9.51 6.31
N ASN A 29 8.66 10.81 6.60
CA ASN A 29 7.71 11.75 6.01
C ASN A 29 7.85 11.81 4.48
N ALA A 30 9.07 11.79 3.95
CA ALA A 30 9.30 11.72 2.51
C ALA A 30 8.76 10.41 1.90
N ILE A 31 8.93 9.28 2.59
CA ILE A 31 8.36 7.98 2.17
C ILE A 31 6.83 8.06 2.08
N LEU A 32 6.19 8.62 3.11
CA LEU A 32 4.73 8.78 3.14
C LEU A 32 4.24 9.74 2.05
N GLU A 33 5.00 10.81 1.76
CA GLU A 33 4.71 11.75 0.68
C GLU A 33 4.77 11.09 -0.70
N VAL A 34 5.75 10.21 -0.95
CA VAL A 34 5.80 9.39 -2.17
C VAL A 34 4.55 8.53 -2.30
N GLY A 35 4.06 7.94 -1.20
CA GLY A 35 2.78 7.22 -1.18
C GLY A 35 1.60 8.12 -1.54
N ARG A 36 1.54 9.32 -0.96
CA ARG A 36 0.48 10.31 -1.25
C ARG A 36 0.45 10.72 -2.73
N LEU A 37 1.61 10.78 -3.38
CA LEU A 37 1.77 11.15 -4.78
C LEU A 37 1.59 9.99 -5.76
N ALA A 38 1.45 8.76 -5.26
CA ALA A 38 1.26 7.60 -6.11
C ALA A 38 -0.03 7.71 -6.94
N PRO A 39 -0.03 7.23 -8.20
CA PRO A 39 -1.23 7.22 -9.02
C PRO A 39 -2.26 6.23 -8.49
N SER A 40 -3.52 6.47 -8.83
CA SER A 40 -4.60 5.51 -8.66
C SER A 40 -5.52 5.52 -9.87
N SER A 41 -6.19 4.41 -10.13
CA SER A 41 -7.13 4.31 -11.26
C SER A 41 -8.22 5.38 -11.13
N PHE A 42 -8.52 6.08 -12.22
CA PHE A 42 -9.39 7.25 -12.26
C PHE A 42 -8.98 8.40 -11.32
N GLY A 43 -7.85 8.30 -10.62
CA GLY A 43 -7.42 9.25 -9.59
C GLY A 43 -8.35 9.24 -8.37
N MET A 44 -8.90 8.09 -8.00
CA MET A 44 -9.87 7.97 -6.91
C MET A 44 -9.24 7.90 -5.51
N GLU A 45 -7.92 7.79 -5.40
CA GLU A 45 -7.16 7.89 -4.14
C GLU A 45 -7.78 7.11 -2.95
N PRO A 46 -8.14 5.81 -3.12
CA PRO A 46 -8.92 5.09 -2.11
C PRO A 46 -8.13 4.68 -0.87
N THR A 47 -6.80 4.73 -0.94
CA THR A 47 -5.91 4.18 0.08
C THR A 47 -5.67 5.18 1.23
N ARG A 48 -5.59 4.65 2.45
CA ARG A 48 -5.17 5.36 3.66
C ARG A 48 -4.05 4.57 4.33
N MET A 49 -3.14 5.28 4.97
CA MET A 49 -2.00 4.70 5.67
C MET A 49 -2.16 4.89 7.18
N VAL A 50 -1.95 3.81 7.95
CA VAL A 50 -1.79 3.85 9.40
C VAL A 50 -0.36 3.46 9.71
N VAL A 51 0.38 4.33 10.40
CA VAL A 51 1.82 4.17 10.64
C VAL A 51 2.06 3.75 12.09
N PHE A 52 2.75 2.64 12.28
CA PHE A 52 3.16 2.09 13.57
C PHE A 52 4.66 2.34 13.76
N GLN A 53 5.05 3.14 14.75
CA GLN A 53 6.44 3.47 15.06
C GLN A 53 6.85 3.07 16.47
N SER A 54 5.95 3.21 17.47
CA SER A 54 6.27 2.82 18.85
C SER A 54 6.48 1.31 18.95
N GLU A 55 7.35 0.90 19.85
CA GLU A 55 7.63 -0.53 20.08
C GLU A 55 6.38 -1.26 20.53
N GLU A 56 5.64 -0.70 21.49
CA GLU A 56 4.39 -1.26 21.99
C GLU A 56 3.35 -1.50 20.88
N ALA A 57 3.15 -0.50 20.01
CA ALA A 57 2.19 -0.64 18.91
C ALA A 57 2.62 -1.70 17.88
N LYS A 58 3.94 -1.80 17.61
CA LYS A 58 4.48 -2.84 16.72
C LYS A 58 4.42 -4.24 17.33
N GLU A 59 4.65 -4.38 18.63
CA GLU A 59 4.51 -5.64 19.36
C GLU A 59 3.06 -6.11 19.35
N SER A 60 2.11 -5.22 19.59
CA SER A 60 0.68 -5.52 19.48
C SER A 60 0.31 -5.98 18.06
N LEU A 61 0.79 -5.26 17.04
CA LEU A 61 0.57 -5.63 15.64
C LEU A 61 1.23 -6.96 15.26
N GLN A 62 2.38 -7.29 15.84
CA GLN A 62 3.12 -8.53 15.58
C GLN A 62 2.28 -9.76 15.87
N THR A 63 1.53 -9.76 16.98
CA THR A 63 0.66 -10.89 17.34
C THR A 63 -0.40 -11.15 16.25
N LEU A 64 -0.89 -10.10 15.61
CA LEU A 64 -1.85 -10.14 14.52
C LEU A 64 -1.20 -10.46 13.15
N CYS A 65 0.12 -10.42 13.08
CA CYS A 65 0.91 -10.76 11.89
C CYS A 65 1.70 -12.06 12.09
N TRP A 66 1.06 -13.09 12.67
CA TRP A 66 1.60 -14.44 12.88
C TRP A 66 2.94 -14.46 13.62
N ASN A 67 3.14 -13.54 14.56
CA ASN A 67 4.37 -13.35 15.33
C ASN A 67 5.64 -13.19 14.49
N GLN A 68 5.52 -12.70 13.25
CA GLN A 68 6.65 -12.53 12.34
C GLN A 68 7.59 -11.41 12.83
N PRO A 69 8.92 -11.66 12.96
CA PRO A 69 9.87 -10.75 13.61
C PRO A 69 10.06 -9.43 12.86
N GLN A 70 9.81 -9.38 11.54
CA GLN A 70 9.96 -8.14 10.77
C GLN A 70 8.99 -7.03 11.21
N ILE A 71 7.88 -7.35 11.89
CA ILE A 71 6.96 -6.35 12.43
C ILE A 71 7.59 -5.59 13.59
N SER A 72 8.04 -6.29 14.63
CA SER A 72 8.59 -5.65 15.86
C SER A 72 9.99 -5.07 15.64
N THR A 73 10.77 -5.60 14.69
CA THR A 73 12.13 -5.14 14.43
C THR A 73 12.21 -3.95 13.47
N ALA A 74 11.19 -3.70 12.65
CA ALA A 74 11.17 -2.59 11.70
C ALA A 74 11.25 -1.21 12.39
N SER A 75 11.77 -0.22 11.68
CA SER A 75 11.71 1.19 12.10
C SER A 75 10.27 1.71 12.11
N ALA A 76 9.52 1.37 11.06
CA ALA A 76 8.12 1.69 10.93
C ALA A 76 7.39 0.56 10.20
N VAL A 77 6.12 0.37 10.54
CA VAL A 77 5.21 -0.52 9.82
C VAL A 77 4.03 0.31 9.32
N VAL A 78 3.68 0.17 8.07
CA VAL A 78 2.53 0.85 7.46
C VAL A 78 1.45 -0.19 7.16
N VAL A 79 0.28 -0.01 7.75
CA VAL A 79 -0.94 -0.74 7.42
C VAL A 79 -1.72 0.10 6.41
N TYR A 80 -1.98 -0.47 5.24
CA TYR A 80 -2.76 0.17 4.19
C TYR A 80 -4.21 -0.27 4.31
N LYS A 81 -5.10 0.69 4.49
CA LYS A 81 -6.54 0.47 4.47
C LYS A 81 -7.18 1.15 3.26
N VAL A 82 -8.29 0.63 2.82
CA VAL A 82 -9.01 1.04 1.62
C VAL A 82 -10.41 1.50 2.02
N LEU A 83 -10.81 2.66 1.49
CA LEU A 83 -12.20 3.11 1.55
C LEU A 83 -13.06 2.17 0.69
N CYS A 84 -14.15 1.65 1.24
CA CYS A 84 -15.06 0.75 0.54
C CYS A 84 -16.37 1.46 0.19
N GLN A 85 -17.14 1.87 1.18
CA GLN A 85 -18.44 2.52 0.97
C GLN A 85 -18.33 3.75 0.08
N ASP A 86 -17.32 4.59 0.32
CA ASP A 86 -17.11 5.86 -0.38
C ASP A 86 -16.70 5.71 -1.86
N LEU A 87 -16.24 4.53 -2.27
CA LEU A 87 -15.88 4.25 -3.66
C LEU A 87 -17.07 3.84 -4.54
N ASN A 88 -18.22 3.53 -3.94
CA ASN A 88 -19.44 3.23 -4.69
C ASN A 88 -20.13 4.53 -5.12
N PRO A 89 -20.19 4.83 -6.45
CA PRO A 89 -20.86 6.05 -6.92
C PRO A 89 -22.40 5.97 -6.79
N PRO A 90 -23.08 7.07 -6.44
CA PRO A 90 -22.51 8.36 -6.06
C PRO A 90 -22.09 8.40 -4.58
N SER A 91 -21.00 9.13 -4.26
CA SER A 91 -20.60 9.40 -2.89
C SER A 91 -20.10 10.84 -2.72
N ALA A 92 -20.17 11.36 -1.49
CA ALA A 92 -19.63 12.68 -1.16
C ALA A 92 -18.10 12.74 -1.36
N TYR A 93 -17.41 11.63 -1.07
CA TYR A 93 -15.97 11.49 -1.29
C TYR A 93 -15.61 11.61 -2.78
N LEU A 94 -16.26 10.84 -3.65
CA LEU A 94 -16.03 10.87 -5.09
C LEU A 94 -16.39 12.24 -5.68
N THR A 95 -17.47 12.88 -5.19
CA THR A 95 -17.83 14.23 -5.60
C THR A 95 -16.74 15.23 -5.24
N LYS A 96 -16.18 15.17 -4.02
CA LYS A 96 -15.05 16.00 -3.59
C LYS A 96 -13.81 15.80 -4.48
N LEU A 97 -13.46 14.57 -4.83
CA LEU A 97 -12.31 14.27 -5.69
C LEU A 97 -12.52 14.78 -7.12
N ALA A 98 -13.67 14.48 -7.69
CA ALA A 98 -14.00 14.81 -9.06
C ALA A 98 -14.13 16.32 -9.27
N SER A 99 -14.66 17.07 -8.29
CA SER A 99 -14.78 18.55 -8.36
C SER A 99 -13.43 19.26 -8.45
N ARG A 100 -12.34 18.62 -8.04
CA ARG A 100 -10.97 19.16 -8.25
C ARG A 100 -10.56 19.15 -9.73
N LYS A 101 -11.10 18.24 -10.52
CA LYS A 101 -10.76 18.04 -11.95
C LYS A 101 -11.81 18.63 -12.89
N ALA A 102 -13.09 18.58 -12.51
CA ALA A 102 -14.22 18.94 -13.34
C ALA A 102 -15.29 19.64 -12.47
N PRO A 103 -15.27 20.98 -12.38
CA PRO A 103 -16.18 21.71 -11.47
C PRO A 103 -17.63 21.76 -11.99
N LYS A 104 -17.90 21.40 -13.24
CA LYS A 104 -19.27 21.40 -13.80
C LYS A 104 -19.99 20.10 -13.50
N LYS A 105 -21.24 20.19 -13.04
CA LYS A 105 -22.06 19.04 -12.62
C LYS A 105 -22.19 17.96 -13.71
N GLU A 106 -22.44 18.35 -14.94
CA GLU A 106 -22.58 17.42 -16.08
C GLU A 106 -21.30 16.60 -16.31
N SER A 107 -20.12 17.21 -16.08
CA SER A 107 -18.83 16.51 -16.18
C SER A 107 -18.62 15.53 -15.04
N LEU A 108 -19.14 15.81 -13.84
CA LEU A 108 -19.10 14.90 -12.70
C LEU A 108 -19.99 13.68 -12.92
N ASP A 109 -21.21 13.89 -13.38
CA ASP A 109 -22.15 12.80 -13.68
C ASP A 109 -21.59 11.87 -14.77
N GLY A 110 -20.96 12.43 -15.81
CA GLY A 110 -20.27 11.67 -16.85
C GLY A 110 -19.14 10.82 -16.28
N LEU A 111 -18.28 11.39 -15.43
CA LEU A 111 -17.19 10.65 -14.78
C LEU A 111 -17.72 9.52 -13.89
N PHE A 112 -18.77 9.76 -13.12
CA PHE A 112 -19.35 8.72 -12.25
C PHE A 112 -20.00 7.59 -13.04
N ASN A 113 -20.63 7.88 -14.15
CA ASN A 113 -21.19 6.86 -15.05
C ASN A 113 -20.09 5.98 -15.62
N VAL A 114 -18.99 6.57 -16.09
CA VAL A 114 -17.83 5.82 -16.60
C VAL A 114 -17.20 4.96 -15.51
N LEU A 115 -16.98 5.51 -14.30
CA LEU A 115 -16.44 4.75 -13.18
C LEU A 115 -17.37 3.59 -12.78
N LYS A 116 -18.67 3.87 -12.67
CA LYS A 116 -19.67 2.86 -12.29
C LYS A 116 -19.73 1.71 -13.31
N GLU A 117 -19.72 2.04 -14.60
CA GLU A 117 -19.74 1.02 -15.67
C GLU A 117 -18.44 0.22 -15.68
N HIS A 118 -17.28 0.86 -15.46
CA HIS A 118 -16.01 0.16 -15.34
C HIS A 118 -16.00 -0.82 -14.16
N LEU A 119 -16.46 -0.39 -13.00
CA LEU A 119 -16.54 -1.24 -11.80
C LEU A 119 -17.51 -2.40 -12.00
N LYS A 120 -18.67 -2.13 -12.61
CA LYS A 120 -19.71 -3.12 -12.90
C LYS A 120 -19.21 -4.20 -13.86
N THR A 121 -18.65 -3.80 -15.02
CA THR A 121 -18.18 -4.74 -16.04
C THR A 121 -17.05 -5.64 -15.57
N ARG A 122 -16.29 -5.19 -14.57
CA ARG A 122 -15.21 -5.97 -13.93
C ARG A 122 -15.63 -6.71 -12.67
N GLY A 123 -16.90 -6.62 -12.27
CA GLY A 123 -17.42 -7.28 -11.09
C GLY A 123 -16.95 -6.69 -9.76
N TYR A 124 -16.50 -5.43 -9.74
CA TYR A 124 -16.00 -4.76 -8.54
C TYR A 124 -17.05 -3.86 -7.85
N LEU A 125 -18.20 -3.65 -8.46
CA LEU A 125 -19.23 -2.79 -7.86
C LEU A 125 -19.89 -3.46 -6.64
N GLY A 126 -20.26 -2.67 -5.65
CA GLY A 126 -20.88 -3.16 -4.41
C GLY A 126 -19.89 -3.84 -3.47
N ASP A 127 -20.19 -5.03 -2.99
CA ASP A 127 -19.42 -5.75 -1.97
C ASP A 127 -17.99 -6.11 -2.41
N ASN A 128 -17.74 -6.17 -3.71
CA ASN A 128 -16.42 -6.46 -4.27
C ASN A 128 -15.53 -5.24 -4.44
N ILE A 129 -16.00 -4.04 -4.07
CA ILE A 129 -15.25 -2.78 -4.27
C ILE A 129 -13.90 -2.78 -3.53
N PHE A 130 -13.81 -3.50 -2.43
CA PHE A 130 -12.55 -3.69 -1.69
C PHE A 130 -11.44 -4.26 -2.58
N GLN A 131 -11.73 -5.24 -3.43
CA GLN A 131 -10.75 -5.88 -4.31
C GLN A 131 -10.12 -4.86 -5.26
N TRP A 132 -10.93 -3.99 -5.86
CA TRP A 132 -10.43 -2.92 -6.72
C TRP A 132 -9.61 -1.89 -5.95
N GLY A 133 -10.08 -1.50 -4.77
CA GLY A 133 -9.36 -0.58 -3.89
C GLY A 133 -8.04 -1.16 -3.39
N ALA A 134 -7.98 -2.44 -3.06
CA ALA A 134 -6.77 -3.13 -2.65
C ALA A 134 -5.67 -3.07 -3.73
N MET A 135 -6.01 -3.24 -5.01
CA MET A 135 -5.04 -3.06 -6.11
C MET A 135 -4.41 -1.67 -6.10
N GLN A 136 -5.17 -0.63 -5.73
CA GLN A 136 -4.63 0.73 -5.62
C GLN A 136 -3.68 0.87 -4.42
N ALA A 137 -3.95 0.16 -3.32
CA ALA A 137 -3.04 0.11 -2.18
C ALA A 137 -1.69 -0.54 -2.53
N TYR A 138 -1.70 -1.60 -3.34
CA TYR A 138 -0.46 -2.21 -3.85
C TYR A 138 0.32 -1.27 -4.78
N ILE A 139 -0.36 -0.48 -5.64
CA ILE A 139 0.30 0.54 -6.45
C ILE A 139 0.98 1.57 -5.54
N MET A 140 0.27 2.13 -4.56
CA MET A 140 0.82 3.09 -3.60
C MET A 140 2.03 2.50 -2.86
N ALA A 141 1.90 1.31 -2.30
CA ALA A 141 2.98 0.64 -1.58
C ALA A 141 4.20 0.38 -2.49
N THR A 142 3.99 0.02 -3.76
CA THR A 142 5.06 -0.22 -4.71
C THR A 142 5.85 1.04 -5.04
N TYR A 143 5.18 2.21 -5.17
CA TYR A 143 5.87 3.50 -5.30
C TYR A 143 6.76 3.80 -4.10
N MET A 144 6.23 3.60 -2.88
CA MET A 144 7.00 3.79 -1.65
C MET A 144 8.18 2.83 -1.58
N VAL A 145 7.99 1.55 -1.88
CA VAL A 145 9.03 0.52 -1.85
C VAL A 145 10.11 0.77 -2.91
N ALA A 146 9.74 1.23 -4.10
CA ALA A 146 10.71 1.62 -5.13
C ALA A 146 11.59 2.79 -4.66
N TYR A 147 10.97 3.83 -4.10
CA TYR A 147 11.68 4.98 -3.57
C TYR A 147 12.65 4.61 -2.44
N VAL A 148 12.19 3.86 -1.43
CA VAL A 148 13.04 3.49 -0.28
C VAL A 148 14.18 2.57 -0.69
N SER A 149 13.98 1.72 -1.69
CA SER A 149 15.04 0.88 -2.23
C SER A 149 16.13 1.73 -2.91
N TYR A 150 15.72 2.81 -3.58
CA TYR A 150 16.65 3.77 -4.18
C TYR A 150 17.51 4.48 -3.12
N ILE A 151 16.94 4.84 -1.99
CA ILE A 151 17.65 5.45 -0.86
C ILE A 151 18.23 4.42 0.14
N LYS A 152 18.32 3.14 -0.25
CA LYS A 152 18.93 2.05 0.53
C LYS A 152 18.26 1.76 1.87
N ILE A 153 16.94 1.84 1.92
CA ILE A 153 16.10 1.38 3.01
C ILE A 153 15.43 0.07 2.61
N ASP A 154 15.41 -0.89 3.53
CA ASP A 154 14.86 -2.22 3.32
C ASP A 154 13.37 -2.27 3.63
N THR A 155 12.69 -3.23 3.00
CA THR A 155 11.26 -3.42 3.14
C THR A 155 10.85 -4.89 3.19
N CYS A 156 9.66 -5.14 3.75
CA CYS A 156 8.98 -6.42 3.61
C CYS A 156 7.49 -6.19 3.40
N TYR A 157 6.96 -6.66 2.26
CA TYR A 157 5.52 -6.83 2.07
C TYR A 157 5.02 -7.99 2.92
N MET A 158 3.89 -7.81 3.57
CA MET A 158 3.26 -8.78 4.44
C MET A 158 1.83 -9.04 3.97
N GLU A 159 1.56 -10.28 3.57
CA GLU A 159 0.19 -10.80 3.36
C GLU A 159 -0.20 -11.79 4.47
N GLY A 160 0.78 -12.27 5.23
CA GLY A 160 0.58 -13.16 6.36
C GLY A 160 0.17 -12.39 7.61
N PHE A 161 -1.10 -12.02 7.70
CA PHE A 161 -1.69 -11.36 8.87
C PHE A 161 -3.16 -11.76 9.05
N ASP A 162 -3.66 -11.63 10.28
CA ASP A 162 -5.06 -11.72 10.61
C ASP A 162 -5.76 -10.39 10.26
N LYS A 163 -6.42 -10.36 9.10
CA LYS A 163 -7.13 -9.17 8.61
C LYS A 163 -8.17 -8.68 9.60
N ALA A 164 -9.03 -9.59 10.10
CA ALA A 164 -10.10 -9.24 11.04
C ALA A 164 -9.54 -8.75 12.38
N GLY A 165 -8.46 -9.38 12.87
CA GLY A 165 -7.76 -8.96 14.07
C GLY A 165 -7.21 -7.53 13.95
N ILE A 166 -6.57 -7.18 12.82
CA ILE A 166 -6.05 -5.82 12.60
C ILE A 166 -7.20 -4.82 12.45
N GLU A 167 -8.26 -5.15 11.74
CA GLU A 167 -9.45 -4.30 11.59
C GLU A 167 -10.11 -4.00 12.94
N ASN A 168 -10.23 -5.01 13.81
CA ASN A 168 -10.72 -4.85 15.18
C ASN A 168 -9.77 -4.00 16.03
N TYR A 169 -8.46 -4.24 15.97
CA TYR A 169 -7.46 -3.45 16.68
C TYR A 169 -7.51 -1.96 16.29
N LEU A 170 -7.77 -1.68 15.01
CA LEU A 170 -7.90 -0.32 14.49
C LEU A 170 -9.32 0.26 14.66
N HIS A 171 -10.25 -0.48 15.26
CA HIS A 171 -11.67 -0.09 15.42
C HIS A 171 -12.34 0.32 14.09
N LEU A 172 -12.05 -0.41 13.00
CA LEU A 172 -12.61 -0.10 11.70
C LEU A 172 -14.07 -0.58 11.58
N ASP A 173 -14.91 0.27 10.99
CA ASP A 173 -16.17 -0.16 10.40
C ASP A 173 -15.86 -0.80 9.04
N THR A 174 -15.86 -2.14 8.98
CA THR A 174 -15.46 -2.91 7.79
C THR A 174 -16.42 -2.74 6.60
N THR A 175 -17.58 -2.14 6.79
CA THR A 175 -18.44 -1.71 5.69
C THR A 175 -17.88 -0.47 4.98
N LYS A 176 -17.13 0.36 5.70
CA LYS A 176 -16.55 1.62 5.21
C LYS A 176 -15.11 1.52 4.81
N GLU A 177 -14.30 0.84 5.61
CA GLU A 177 -12.86 0.72 5.41
C GLU A 177 -12.38 -0.70 5.72
N GLN A 178 -11.45 -1.22 4.93
CA GLN A 178 -10.87 -2.56 5.15
C GLN A 178 -9.36 -2.54 4.98
N VAL A 179 -8.65 -3.39 5.71
CA VAL A 179 -7.20 -3.57 5.61
C VAL A 179 -6.85 -4.38 4.35
N ALA A 180 -5.92 -3.85 3.55
CA ALA A 180 -5.49 -4.47 2.29
C ALA A 180 -4.08 -5.07 2.36
N LEU A 181 -3.14 -4.42 3.06
CA LEU A 181 -1.73 -4.75 3.00
C LEU A 181 -1.00 -4.21 4.22
N VAL A 182 0.09 -4.88 4.62
CA VAL A 182 1.05 -4.40 5.61
C VAL A 182 2.44 -4.35 4.98
N VAL A 183 3.20 -3.27 5.20
CA VAL A 183 4.60 -3.16 4.74
C VAL A 183 5.48 -2.66 5.88
N CYS A 184 6.59 -3.37 6.10
CA CYS A 184 7.63 -3.01 7.05
C CYS A 184 8.72 -2.20 6.36
N PHE A 185 9.28 -1.19 7.05
CA PHE A 185 10.36 -0.33 6.60
C PHE A 185 11.46 -0.26 7.66
N GLY A 186 12.73 -0.36 7.27
CA GLY A 186 13.86 -0.32 8.19
C GLY A 186 15.18 -0.63 7.49
N TYR A 187 16.20 -0.95 8.24
CA TYR A 187 17.50 -1.35 7.74
C TYR A 187 17.72 -2.82 8.05
N ARG A 188 18.25 -3.60 7.12
CA ARG A 188 18.50 -5.04 7.32
C ARG A 188 19.51 -5.29 8.44
N ALA A 189 19.25 -6.29 9.27
CA ALA A 189 20.18 -6.78 10.28
C ALA A 189 21.14 -7.86 9.76
N LYS A 190 20.85 -8.44 8.57
CA LYS A 190 21.62 -9.51 7.95
C LYS A 190 21.78 -9.27 6.46
N GLU A 191 22.80 -9.86 5.87
CA GLU A 191 23.03 -9.84 4.43
C GLU A 191 21.82 -10.37 3.65
N GLN A 192 21.62 -9.80 2.47
CA GLN A 192 20.57 -10.22 1.55
C GLN A 192 20.90 -11.61 0.99
N GLN A 193 19.91 -12.50 1.03
CA GLN A 193 20.02 -13.80 0.36
C GLN A 193 19.93 -13.63 -1.16
N GLU A 194 20.44 -14.62 -1.89
CA GLU A 194 20.32 -14.68 -3.33
C GLU A 194 18.86 -14.63 -3.78
N ARG A 195 18.62 -13.92 -4.87
CA ARG A 195 17.27 -13.78 -5.44
C ARG A 195 17.10 -14.71 -6.63
N PHE A 196 16.07 -15.51 -6.57
CA PHE A 196 15.64 -16.34 -7.70
C PHE A 196 14.48 -15.65 -8.44
N ARG A 197 14.60 -15.59 -9.77
CA ARG A 197 13.55 -15.08 -10.68
C ARG A 197 13.56 -15.92 -11.95
N LEU A 198 12.40 -16.03 -12.57
CA LEU A 198 12.27 -16.57 -13.92
C LEU A 198 13.09 -15.74 -14.91
N GLY A 199 13.50 -16.32 -16.01
CA GLY A 199 14.12 -15.62 -17.11
C GLY A 199 13.17 -14.61 -17.75
N LEU A 200 13.72 -13.57 -18.39
CA LEU A 200 12.91 -12.56 -19.04
C LEU A 200 12.08 -13.14 -20.19
N ASP A 201 12.61 -14.11 -20.88
CA ASP A 201 11.99 -14.88 -21.95
C ASP A 201 10.80 -15.75 -21.51
N GLU A 202 10.75 -16.10 -20.21
CA GLU A 202 9.63 -16.84 -19.64
C GLU A 202 8.43 -15.93 -19.27
N ILE A 203 8.64 -14.61 -19.14
CA ILE A 203 7.63 -13.66 -18.66
C ILE A 203 7.28 -12.58 -19.68
N VAL A 204 7.98 -12.50 -20.82
CA VAL A 204 7.77 -11.49 -21.86
C VAL A 204 7.49 -12.17 -23.19
N GLU A 205 6.40 -11.78 -23.81
CA GLU A 205 6.03 -12.17 -25.17
C GLU A 205 6.00 -10.92 -26.06
N TYR A 206 6.72 -10.97 -27.20
CA TYR A 206 6.70 -9.93 -28.22
C TYR A 206 5.73 -10.32 -29.34
N LYS A 207 4.89 -9.37 -29.77
CA LYS A 207 3.93 -9.58 -30.88
C LYS A 207 4.13 -8.54 -31.97
#